data_e941b6cbabfb4fcc8b37ee50fe2b237a
#
_entry.id   e941b6cbabfb4fcc8b37ee50fe2b237a
#
_cell.length_a   1.000
_cell.length_b   1.000
_cell.length_c   1.000
_cell.angle_alpha   90.00
_cell.angle_beta   90.00
_cell.angle_gamma   90.00
#
_symmetry.space_group_name_H-M   'P 1'
#
loop_
_entity.id
_entity.type
_entity.pdbx_description
1 polymer ?
#
loop_
_entity_poly.entity_id
_entity_poly.type
_entity_poly.pdbx_seq_one_letter_code
_entity_poly.pdbx_strand_id
1 'polypeptide(L)'
;ALCIFPGGGYSIQAIEKEGSRIAGWAAEHGMVGVVVKYRVSGTSNALGKFPGPLLDARQALRTVRENASSLGIDPLRIGVMGFSAGGHLAAMTSTLWNRTLPEEAENPLKNISARPDFCMFNDPVITIAPHTAHGGTRNKNIGGPSIPCPGGDVFRRETGDGAGAAGVPRPRSG
;
A
#
# COMPACT_ATOMS: atom_id res chain seq x y z
N ALA A 1 -6.93 -7.15 -13.73
CA ALA A 1 -7.83 -6.65 -12.68
C ALA A 1 -7.14 -5.56 -11.85
N LEU A 2 -7.92 -4.77 -11.14
CA LEU A 2 -7.45 -3.69 -10.28
C LEU A 2 -8.08 -3.83 -8.90
N CYS A 3 -7.29 -4.16 -7.87
CA CYS A 3 -7.69 -4.13 -6.47
C CYS A 3 -7.58 -2.68 -5.95
N ILE A 4 -8.68 -2.12 -5.48
CA ILE A 4 -8.83 -0.70 -5.12
C ILE A 4 -8.92 -0.59 -3.61
N PHE A 5 -8.03 0.20 -3.01
CA PHE A 5 -7.97 0.48 -1.57
C PHE A 5 -8.41 1.92 -1.31
N PRO A 6 -9.67 2.15 -0.88
CA PRO A 6 -10.15 3.49 -0.55
C PRO A 6 -9.39 4.11 0.62
N GLY A 7 -9.23 5.43 0.63
CA GLY A 7 -8.67 6.17 1.75
C GLY A 7 -9.64 6.33 2.91
N GLY A 8 -9.22 7.07 3.92
CA GLY A 8 -10.03 7.35 5.11
C GLY A 8 -9.22 7.30 6.42
N GLY A 9 -7.90 7.51 6.34
CA GLY A 9 -7.01 7.65 7.49
C GLY A 9 -6.93 6.42 8.39
N TYR A 10 -7.23 5.23 7.87
CA TYR A 10 -7.39 3.98 8.64
C TYR A 10 -8.48 4.05 9.73
N SER A 11 -9.41 5.00 9.63
CA SER A 11 -10.54 5.12 10.56
C SER A 11 -11.85 4.72 9.93
N ILE A 12 -12.03 5.11 8.68
CA ILE A 12 -13.17 4.83 7.83
C ILE A 12 -12.65 4.44 6.45
N GLN A 13 -13.55 4.18 5.53
CA GLN A 13 -13.23 3.98 4.12
C GLN A 13 -14.20 4.78 3.25
N ALA A 14 -13.66 5.55 2.32
CA ALA A 14 -14.43 6.32 1.34
C ALA A 14 -14.92 5.40 0.18
N ILE A 15 -15.65 4.33 0.54
CA ILE A 15 -16.00 3.21 -0.37
C ILE A 15 -16.68 3.69 -1.64
N GLU A 16 -17.63 4.61 -1.54
CA GLU A 16 -18.37 5.07 -2.71
C GLU A 16 -17.48 5.92 -3.63
N LYS A 17 -16.82 6.93 -3.06
CA LYS A 17 -16.06 7.93 -3.82
C LYS A 17 -14.77 7.38 -4.41
N GLU A 18 -14.01 6.63 -3.61
CA GLU A 18 -12.67 6.13 -3.93
C GLU A 18 -12.65 4.61 -4.16
N GLY A 19 -13.79 3.96 -4.05
CA GLY A 19 -13.97 2.54 -4.33
C GLY A 19 -14.87 2.32 -5.54
N SER A 20 -16.20 2.38 -5.35
CA SER A 20 -17.18 1.98 -6.37
C SER A 20 -17.10 2.82 -7.64
N ARG A 21 -16.87 4.13 -7.54
CA ARG A 21 -16.70 5.00 -8.74
C ARG A 21 -15.43 4.63 -9.52
N ILE A 22 -14.35 4.30 -8.82
CA ILE A 22 -13.11 3.89 -9.47
C ILE A 22 -13.25 2.49 -10.09
N ALA A 23 -13.99 1.59 -9.44
CA ALA A 23 -14.30 0.28 -10.03
C ALA A 23 -15.14 0.42 -11.31
N GLY A 24 -16.10 1.36 -11.33
CA GLY A 24 -16.85 1.71 -12.54
C GLY A 24 -15.95 2.23 -13.66
N TRP A 25 -15.08 3.18 -13.34
CA TRP A 25 -14.07 3.68 -14.28
C TRP A 25 -13.16 2.54 -14.80
N ALA A 26 -12.70 1.64 -13.94
CA ALA A 26 -11.90 0.49 -14.36
C ALA A 26 -12.67 -0.41 -15.36
N ALA A 27 -13.97 -0.64 -15.09
CA ALA A 27 -14.81 -1.44 -15.99
C ALA A 27 -15.00 -0.78 -17.37
N GLU A 28 -15.17 0.53 -17.44
CA GLU A 28 -15.22 1.30 -18.68
C GLU A 28 -13.94 1.18 -19.52
N HIS A 29 -12.81 0.86 -18.85
CA HIS A 29 -11.49 0.66 -19.49
C HIS A 29 -11.11 -0.82 -19.63
N GLY A 30 -12.08 -1.73 -19.60
CA GLY A 30 -11.87 -3.17 -19.81
C GLY A 30 -11.14 -3.88 -18.67
N MET A 31 -11.18 -3.33 -17.45
CA MET A 31 -10.59 -3.93 -16.26
C MET A 31 -11.67 -4.37 -15.27
N VAL A 32 -11.46 -5.49 -14.61
CA VAL A 32 -12.27 -5.85 -13.43
C VAL A 32 -11.78 -5.04 -12.23
N GLY A 33 -12.63 -4.14 -11.70
CA GLY A 33 -12.37 -3.38 -10.49
C GLY A 33 -12.87 -4.14 -9.25
N VAL A 34 -11.98 -4.36 -8.29
CA VAL A 34 -12.26 -5.06 -7.02
C VAL A 34 -12.05 -4.10 -5.87
N VAL A 35 -13.15 -3.61 -5.27
CA VAL A 35 -13.08 -2.73 -4.10
C VAL A 35 -12.78 -3.57 -2.86
N VAL A 36 -11.67 -3.30 -2.22
CA VAL A 36 -11.22 -4.05 -1.03
C VAL A 36 -11.63 -3.31 0.23
N LYS A 37 -12.57 -3.89 0.97
CA LYS A 37 -12.98 -3.40 2.28
C LYS A 37 -12.04 -3.97 3.36
N TYR A 38 -10.86 -3.36 3.49
CA TYR A 38 -9.86 -3.78 4.47
C TYR A 38 -10.20 -3.31 5.88
N ARG A 39 -9.71 -3.98 6.91
CA ARG A 39 -9.91 -3.62 8.31
C ARG A 39 -9.34 -2.25 8.64
N VAL A 40 -10.09 -1.47 9.41
CA VAL A 40 -9.68 -0.14 9.89
C VAL A 40 -9.80 -0.07 11.40
N SER A 41 -8.98 0.76 12.05
CA SER A 41 -8.91 0.89 13.51
C SER A 41 -9.99 1.78 14.13
N GLY A 42 -10.88 2.35 13.33
CA GLY A 42 -11.96 3.25 13.78
C GLY A 42 -13.04 2.59 14.64
N THR A 43 -13.14 1.28 14.58
CA THR A 43 -13.84 0.45 15.58
C THR A 43 -12.77 -0.04 16.54
N SER A 44 -12.98 -0.01 17.84
CA SER A 44 -12.06 -0.35 18.94
C SER A 44 -11.35 -1.73 18.85
N ASN A 45 -11.18 -2.24 17.64
CA ASN A 45 -10.63 -3.54 17.35
C ASN A 45 -9.13 -3.42 16.99
N ALA A 46 -8.29 -4.05 17.79
CA ALA A 46 -6.84 -4.18 17.53
C ALA A 46 -6.52 -4.74 16.13
N LEU A 47 -7.43 -5.51 15.54
CA LEU A 47 -7.30 -6.11 14.21
C LEU A 47 -7.26 -5.09 13.05
N GLY A 48 -7.70 -3.84 13.27
CA GLY A 48 -7.62 -2.76 12.29
C GLY A 48 -6.26 -2.07 12.20
N LYS A 49 -5.29 -2.50 13.03
CA LYS A 49 -3.91 -2.02 13.03
C LYS A 49 -3.01 -2.99 12.25
N PHE A 50 -1.79 -2.54 11.92
CA PHE A 50 -0.79 -3.42 11.32
C PHE A 50 -0.61 -4.70 12.17
N PRO A 51 -0.58 -5.91 11.57
CA PRO A 51 -0.58 -6.16 10.13
C PRO A 51 -1.98 -6.32 9.48
N GLY A 52 -3.08 -6.14 10.23
CA GLY A 52 -4.45 -6.43 9.79
C GLY A 52 -4.80 -5.92 8.38
N PRO A 53 -4.68 -4.62 8.08
CA PRO A 53 -4.95 -4.10 6.74
C PRO A 53 -4.09 -4.74 5.65
N LEU A 54 -2.80 -5.01 5.94
CA LEU A 54 -1.89 -5.66 4.99
C LEU A 54 -2.30 -7.11 4.71
N LEU A 55 -2.73 -7.84 5.74
CA LEU A 55 -3.25 -9.21 5.59
C LEU A 55 -4.49 -9.22 4.69
N ASP A 56 -5.39 -8.27 4.87
CA ASP A 56 -6.61 -8.15 4.04
C ASP A 56 -6.27 -7.83 2.58
N ALA A 57 -5.34 -6.91 2.34
CA ALA A 57 -4.90 -6.55 1.00
C ALA A 57 -4.21 -7.72 0.28
N ARG A 58 -3.34 -8.46 0.98
CA ARG A 58 -2.68 -9.65 0.45
C ARG A 58 -3.69 -10.77 0.18
N GLN A 59 -4.65 -10.97 1.09
CA GLN A 59 -5.71 -11.94 0.90
C GLN A 59 -6.58 -11.59 -0.31
N ALA A 60 -6.93 -10.33 -0.51
CA ALA A 60 -7.68 -9.89 -1.67
C ALA A 60 -6.96 -10.22 -2.98
N LEU A 61 -5.66 -9.93 -3.08
CA LEU A 61 -4.86 -10.27 -4.26
C LEU A 61 -4.81 -11.78 -4.51
N ARG A 62 -4.63 -12.59 -3.47
CA ARG A 62 -4.65 -14.06 -3.59
C ARG A 62 -6.00 -14.56 -4.06
N THR A 63 -7.08 -14.05 -3.46
CA THR A 63 -8.46 -14.44 -3.83
C THR A 63 -8.78 -14.07 -5.27
N VAL A 64 -8.40 -12.87 -5.72
CA VAL A 64 -8.60 -12.44 -7.12
C VAL A 64 -7.78 -13.31 -8.07
N ARG A 65 -6.54 -13.65 -7.72
CA ARG A 65 -5.66 -14.48 -8.54
C ARG A 65 -6.15 -15.93 -8.61
N GLU A 66 -6.62 -16.49 -7.50
CA GLU A 66 -7.22 -17.84 -7.46
C GLU A 66 -8.46 -17.94 -8.33
N ASN A 67 -9.28 -16.89 -8.34
CA ASN A 67 -10.52 -16.85 -9.11
C ASN A 67 -10.35 -16.21 -10.51
N ALA A 68 -9.13 -16.06 -11.02
CA ALA A 68 -8.86 -15.35 -12.25
C ALA A 68 -9.66 -15.89 -13.43
N SER A 69 -9.73 -17.21 -13.56
CA SER A 69 -10.48 -17.88 -14.66
C SER A 69 -11.99 -17.54 -14.60
N SER A 70 -12.60 -17.64 -13.42
CA SER A 70 -14.04 -17.34 -13.26
C SER A 70 -14.36 -15.85 -13.42
N LEU A 71 -13.39 -14.98 -13.15
CA LEU A 71 -13.51 -13.53 -13.35
C LEU A 71 -13.16 -13.09 -14.78
N GLY A 72 -12.72 -13.99 -15.64
CA GLY A 72 -12.31 -13.68 -17.00
C GLY A 72 -11.09 -12.75 -17.07
N ILE A 73 -10.16 -12.85 -16.12
CA ILE A 73 -8.97 -12.00 -16.03
C ILE A 73 -7.69 -12.81 -16.16
N ASP A 74 -6.62 -12.14 -16.57
CA ASP A 74 -5.28 -12.70 -16.56
C ASP A 74 -4.69 -12.67 -15.15
N PRO A 75 -4.30 -13.80 -14.55
CA PRO A 75 -3.71 -13.86 -13.21
C PRO A 75 -2.34 -13.18 -13.11
N LEU A 76 -1.69 -12.86 -14.21
CA LEU A 76 -0.42 -12.15 -14.29
C LEU A 76 -0.61 -10.62 -14.52
N ARG A 77 -1.86 -10.15 -14.51
CA ARG A 77 -2.20 -8.73 -14.73
C ARG A 77 -3.17 -8.21 -13.66
N ILE A 78 -2.78 -8.39 -12.39
CA ILE A 78 -3.54 -7.93 -11.22
C ILE A 78 -2.76 -6.81 -10.54
N GLY A 79 -3.30 -5.61 -10.59
CA GLY A 79 -2.70 -4.43 -9.95
C GLY A 79 -3.40 -4.01 -8.68
N VAL A 80 -2.78 -3.05 -7.99
CA VAL A 80 -3.37 -2.34 -6.85
C VAL A 80 -3.45 -0.86 -7.11
N MET A 81 -4.51 -0.23 -6.63
CA MET A 81 -4.70 1.20 -6.62
C MET A 81 -5.13 1.65 -5.23
N GLY A 82 -4.56 2.75 -4.73
CA GLY A 82 -4.93 3.23 -3.41
C GLY A 82 -4.88 4.74 -3.29
N PHE A 83 -5.73 5.26 -2.41
CA PHE A 83 -5.93 6.69 -2.16
C PHE A 83 -5.53 7.02 -0.72
N SER A 84 -4.75 8.07 -0.48
CA SER A 84 -4.37 8.53 0.85
C SER A 84 -3.85 7.37 1.74
N ALA A 85 -4.55 7.00 2.82
CA ALA A 85 -4.24 5.83 3.65
C ALA A 85 -4.31 4.50 2.88
N GLY A 86 -5.24 4.38 1.93
CA GLY A 86 -5.29 3.24 0.99
C GLY A 86 -4.09 3.22 0.04
N GLY A 87 -3.57 4.40 -0.32
CA GLY A 87 -2.31 4.54 -1.07
C GLY A 87 -1.10 4.04 -0.27
N HIS A 88 -1.05 4.32 1.04
CA HIS A 88 -0.07 3.72 1.95
C HIS A 88 -0.20 2.19 1.99
N LEU A 89 -1.43 1.68 2.09
CA LEU A 89 -1.69 0.24 2.07
C LEU A 89 -1.24 -0.41 0.74
N ALA A 90 -1.52 0.26 -0.40
CA ALA A 90 -1.05 -0.20 -1.70
C ALA A 90 0.48 -0.26 -1.78
N ALA A 91 1.17 0.76 -1.26
CA ALA A 91 2.62 0.79 -1.20
C ALA A 91 3.19 -0.32 -0.30
N MET A 92 2.61 -0.53 0.90
CA MET A 92 2.99 -1.65 1.76
C MET A 92 2.76 -3.00 1.08
N THR A 93 1.63 -3.19 0.43
CA THR A 93 1.32 -4.44 -0.28
C THR A 93 2.32 -4.72 -1.39
N SER A 94 2.73 -3.68 -2.11
CA SER A 94 3.69 -3.79 -3.21
C SER A 94 5.12 -4.08 -2.76
N THR A 95 5.50 -3.64 -1.57
CA THR A 95 6.87 -3.79 -1.04
C THR A 95 7.02 -4.96 -0.06
N LEU A 96 5.94 -5.36 0.60
CA LEU A 96 5.94 -6.39 1.64
C LEU A 96 5.19 -7.67 1.22
N TRP A 97 4.89 -7.85 -0.05
CA TRP A 97 4.09 -8.97 -0.56
C TRP A 97 4.68 -10.35 -0.21
N ASN A 98 5.99 -10.47 -0.06
CA ASN A 98 6.72 -11.71 0.25
C ASN A 98 7.21 -11.81 1.70
N ARG A 99 6.93 -10.79 2.53
CA ARG A 99 7.31 -10.82 3.94
C ARG A 99 6.53 -11.92 4.67
N THR A 100 7.23 -12.78 5.39
CA THR A 100 6.59 -13.79 6.25
C THR A 100 5.86 -13.09 7.40
N LEU A 101 4.59 -13.40 7.54
CA LEU A 101 3.74 -12.95 8.65
C LEU A 101 3.17 -14.18 9.34
N PRO A 102 3.37 -14.33 10.67
CA PRO A 102 2.89 -15.50 11.42
C PRO A 102 1.38 -15.75 11.23
N GLU A 103 0.61 -14.67 11.10
CA GLU A 103 -0.84 -14.70 10.92
C GLU A 103 -1.29 -15.38 9.61
N GLU A 104 -0.37 -15.56 8.65
CA GLU A 104 -0.65 -16.21 7.37
C GLU A 104 -0.25 -17.70 7.35
N ALA A 105 0.32 -18.24 8.43
CA ALA A 105 0.84 -19.60 8.47
C ALA A 105 -0.23 -20.65 8.07
N GLU A 106 -1.46 -20.46 8.55
CA GLU A 106 -2.61 -21.35 8.28
C GLU A 106 -3.52 -20.85 7.16
N ASN A 107 -3.09 -19.84 6.38
CA ASN A 107 -3.89 -19.33 5.27
C ASN A 107 -3.96 -20.37 4.15
N PRO A 108 -5.16 -20.84 3.73
CA PRO A 108 -5.30 -21.81 2.67
C PRO A 108 -4.76 -21.35 1.32
N LEU A 109 -4.71 -20.04 1.09
CA LEU A 109 -4.16 -19.43 -0.13
C LEU A 109 -2.70 -18.97 0.01
N LYS A 110 -1.98 -19.38 1.05
CA LYS A 110 -0.59 -18.94 1.31
C LYS A 110 0.38 -19.22 0.16
N ASN A 111 0.13 -20.24 -0.65
CA ASN A 111 0.95 -20.61 -1.79
C ASN A 111 0.65 -19.77 -3.05
N ILE A 112 -0.44 -19.01 -3.04
CA ILE A 112 -0.79 -18.09 -4.13
C ILE A 112 -0.08 -16.75 -3.88
N SER A 113 0.54 -16.22 -4.93
CA SER A 113 1.28 -14.97 -4.83
C SER A 113 0.36 -13.79 -4.48
N ALA A 114 0.70 -13.05 -3.43
CA ALA A 114 0.08 -11.76 -3.09
C ALA A 114 0.77 -10.57 -3.78
N ARG A 115 1.71 -10.82 -4.71
CA ARG A 115 2.43 -9.78 -5.43
C ARG A 115 1.50 -9.07 -6.41
N PRO A 116 1.33 -7.74 -6.33
CA PRO A 116 0.70 -6.99 -7.41
C PRO A 116 1.63 -6.91 -8.62
N ASP A 117 1.07 -6.96 -9.82
CA ASP A 117 1.84 -6.90 -11.07
C ASP A 117 2.08 -5.45 -11.50
N PHE A 118 1.25 -4.52 -11.04
CA PHE A 118 1.43 -3.07 -11.19
C PHE A 118 0.76 -2.32 -10.04
N CYS A 119 1.14 -1.06 -9.85
CA CYS A 119 0.66 -0.23 -8.74
C CYS A 119 0.31 1.18 -9.23
N MET A 120 -0.79 1.71 -8.70
CA MET A 120 -1.25 3.08 -8.93
C MET A 120 -1.46 3.77 -7.57
N PHE A 121 -0.73 4.85 -7.33
CA PHE A 121 -0.80 5.59 -6.08
C PHE A 121 -1.41 6.96 -6.32
N ASN A 122 -2.46 7.28 -5.58
CA ASN A 122 -3.10 8.59 -5.63
C ASN A 122 -3.01 9.26 -4.26
N ASP A 123 -2.25 10.36 -4.19
CA ASP A 123 -1.91 11.09 -2.96
C ASP A 123 -1.55 10.17 -1.77
N PRO A 124 -0.62 9.21 -1.97
CA PRO A 124 -0.36 8.20 -0.96
C PRO A 124 0.37 8.81 0.24
N VAL A 125 -0.01 8.38 1.45
CA VAL A 125 0.81 8.61 2.64
C VAL A 125 1.97 7.62 2.59
N ILE A 126 3.09 8.00 1.96
CA ILE A 126 4.22 7.08 1.71
C ILE A 126 4.98 6.73 2.98
N THR A 127 5.04 7.64 3.94
CA THR A 127 5.75 7.42 5.20
C THR A 127 4.89 7.75 6.38
N ILE A 128 5.03 6.97 7.43
CA ILE A 128 4.43 7.20 8.75
C ILE A 128 5.52 7.50 9.80
N ALA A 129 6.72 7.91 9.34
CA ALA A 129 7.80 8.35 10.21
C ALA A 129 7.39 9.60 11.02
N PRO A 130 7.87 9.76 12.28
CA PRO A 130 7.38 10.78 13.20
C PRO A 130 7.41 12.22 12.68
N HIS A 131 8.39 12.54 11.84
CA HIS A 131 8.64 13.91 11.37
C HIS A 131 7.94 14.28 10.05
N THR A 132 7.37 13.29 9.34
CA THR A 132 6.80 13.48 8.00
C THR A 132 5.39 12.94 7.86
N ALA A 133 4.89 12.20 8.85
CA ALA A 133 3.60 11.55 8.76
C ALA A 133 2.44 12.46 9.18
N HIS A 134 1.32 12.29 8.49
CA HIS A 134 0.03 12.77 9.01
C HIS A 134 -0.28 12.05 10.33
N GLY A 135 -0.27 12.77 11.45
CA GLY A 135 -0.34 12.20 12.81
C GLY A 135 -1.54 11.28 13.04
N GLY A 136 -2.70 11.62 12.50
CA GLY A 136 -3.92 10.81 12.59
C GLY A 136 -3.77 9.42 11.93
N THR A 137 -3.19 9.36 10.75
CA THR A 137 -2.97 8.09 10.01
C THR A 137 -1.98 7.19 10.75
N ARG A 138 -0.89 7.78 11.29
CA ARG A 138 0.11 7.06 12.06
C ARG A 138 -0.47 6.40 13.31
N ASN A 139 -1.17 7.16 14.14
CA ASN A 139 -1.72 6.66 15.41
C ASN A 139 -2.74 5.55 15.21
N LYS A 140 -3.50 5.60 14.12
CA LYS A 140 -4.55 4.63 13.81
C LYS A 140 -4.02 3.36 13.15
N ASN A 141 -2.96 3.45 12.37
CA ASN A 141 -2.39 2.27 11.70
C ASN A 141 -1.46 1.48 12.63
N ILE A 142 -0.59 2.14 13.39
CA ILE A 142 0.50 1.47 14.11
C ILE A 142 0.14 1.17 15.57
N GLY A 143 -0.66 2.02 16.22
CA GLY A 143 -1.12 1.80 17.60
C GLY A 143 -0.04 1.71 18.67
N GLY A 144 1.15 2.26 18.44
CA GLY A 144 2.28 2.19 19.34
C GLY A 144 3.56 2.75 18.75
N PRO A 145 4.70 2.64 19.45
CA PRO A 145 5.98 3.10 18.94
C PRO A 145 6.29 2.43 17.61
N SER A 146 6.74 3.23 16.67
CA SER A 146 7.00 2.90 15.27
C SER A 146 7.67 1.55 15.09
N ILE A 147 6.97 0.62 14.41
CA ILE A 147 7.69 -0.47 13.75
C ILE A 147 8.42 0.19 12.58
N PRO A 148 9.75 0.06 12.46
CA PRO A 148 10.45 0.56 11.29
C PRO A 148 9.82 -0.08 10.05
N CYS A 149 9.28 0.70 9.13
CA CYS A 149 8.99 0.19 7.79
C CYS A 149 10.32 -0.32 7.23
N PRO A 150 10.46 -1.61 6.86
CA PRO A 150 11.62 -2.07 6.14
C PRO A 150 11.60 -1.34 4.79
N GLY A 151 12.48 -0.39 4.59
CA GLY A 151 12.49 0.49 3.42
C GLY A 151 12.45 1.97 3.76
N GLY A 152 12.55 2.35 5.04
CA GLY A 152 12.64 3.75 5.45
C GLY A 152 13.77 4.53 4.76
N ASP A 153 14.71 3.84 4.16
CA ASP A 153 15.81 4.44 3.41
C ASP A 153 15.59 4.48 1.87
N VAL A 154 14.59 3.78 1.35
CA VAL A 154 14.36 3.69 -0.10
C VAL A 154 13.69 4.95 -0.67
N PHE A 155 13.04 5.75 0.17
CA PHE A 155 12.41 7.03 -0.22
C PHE A 155 12.96 8.23 0.53
N ARG A 156 14.23 8.19 0.92
CA ARG A 156 14.92 9.41 1.32
C ARG A 156 15.13 10.25 0.06
N ARG A 157 14.19 11.14 -0.21
CA ARG A 157 14.49 12.29 -1.05
C ARG A 157 15.61 13.02 -0.32
N GLU A 158 16.80 13.05 -0.85
CA GLU A 158 17.80 14.02 -0.46
C GLU A 158 17.22 15.39 -0.81
N THR A 159 16.49 15.99 0.13
CA THR A 159 16.30 17.43 0.14
C THR A 159 17.68 17.96 0.43
N GLY A 160 18.34 18.49 -0.59
CA GLY A 160 19.59 19.20 -0.46
C GLY A 160 19.38 20.45 0.37
N ASP A 161 19.46 20.29 1.67
CA ASP A 161 19.65 21.39 2.61
C ASP A 161 21.16 21.52 2.79
N GLY A 162 21.64 22.65 2.28
CA GLY A 162 23.02 23.01 2.16
C GLY A 162 23.84 22.77 3.45
N ALA A 163 24.94 22.05 3.26
CA ALA A 163 26.11 22.22 4.09
C ALA A 163 27.34 21.89 3.25
N GLY A 164 28.14 22.92 2.98
CA GLY A 164 29.56 22.80 2.78
C GLY A 164 30.03 22.39 1.39
N ALA A 165 30.19 23.38 0.51
CA ALA A 165 31.08 23.30 -0.63
C ALA A 165 32.50 22.95 -0.15
N ALA A 166 32.89 21.67 -0.25
CA ALA A 166 34.28 21.27 -0.27
C ALA A 166 34.77 21.40 -1.71
N GLY A 167 35.73 22.31 -1.92
CA GLY A 167 36.21 22.76 -3.22
C GLY A 167 36.75 21.62 -4.10
N VAL A 168 36.30 21.64 -5.33
CA VAL A 168 36.91 20.90 -6.45
C VAL A 168 38.21 21.65 -6.80
N PRO A 169 39.41 20.98 -6.79
CA PRO A 169 40.64 21.61 -7.24
C PRO A 169 40.59 21.86 -8.75
N ARG A 170 40.80 23.09 -9.16
CA ARG A 170 40.98 23.44 -10.56
C ARG A 170 42.29 22.88 -11.10
N PRO A 171 42.34 22.31 -12.30
CA PRO A 171 43.60 21.92 -12.91
C PRO A 171 44.44 23.15 -13.20
N ARG A 172 45.72 23.10 -12.85
CA ARG A 172 46.73 24.14 -13.17
C ARG A 172 47.02 24.10 -14.67
N SER A 173 46.82 25.24 -15.29
CA SER A 173 47.34 25.50 -16.62
C SER A 173 48.86 25.64 -16.53
N GLY A 174 49.56 24.85 -17.29
CA GLY A 174 50.94 24.98 -17.67
C GLY A 174 51.05 24.74 -19.16
#